data_196a148ddfd74baef824bc3d9ace2ad3
#
_entry.id   196a148ddfd74baef824bc3d9ace2ad3
#
_cell.length_a   1.000
_cell.length_b   1.000
_cell.length_c   1.000
_cell.angle_alpha   90.00
_cell.angle_beta   90.00
_cell.angle_gamma   90.00
#
_symmetry.space_group_name_H-M   'P 1'
#
loop_
_entity.id
_entity.type
_entity.pdbx_description
1 polymer ?
#
loop_
_entity_poly.entity_id
_entity_poly.type
_entity_poly.pdbx_seq_one_letter_code
_entity_poly.pdbx_strand_id
1 'polypeptide(L)'
;GTVCAVLGPTKTYPGQGLGVQPDARQPMLEPVLNYRVELPEGADPHYALLALRTLEDEDPQLHVVWNAALGEIHLQLMGEIQLEILQSVLQSRFGLEVAFGEGGILYKETISAPVEGVGHYEPLRHYAEVHLLLEPGELGSGLQFASICRTDALDLNWQRLILTHLAERSHPGVLAGAPLTDVKITLTAGRAHIKHTEGGDFRQATYRAVRQGLRTAAARGQVVLLEPWYDFRLEVPQDCVGRAMADLQRRCAEFSTPENEDGLAVITGKAPVAEMRGCAREVTAYTRGAGRLSCMPRGYAPCHNTEPVREAFGYQPDADTENPADSVFCSHGAGYLVKWDEVPAHAHVASGLGRNAPGAQQAKQEEEDASDEASDARRRAAAYCGTLEQDKELLAIFERTYGPIKRRGEAAGQHDQLAARKAFRSVGPSQNRTPAAPPPSGPEYLLVDGYNVIFAWDELKKIAAENLDAARRRLMDILCNYAGYRKCVPILVFDAYRVKGAGREQETWHNLHVIYTREAETADMFIERATHELAKNHRVRVVSSDGAEQIIILGNGALRVSARAFEREVRAVEAEIREFLDQ
;
A
#
# COMPACT_ATOMS: atom_id res chain seq x y z
N GLY A 1 -35.88 9.35 -22.45
CA GLY A 1 -34.48 9.13 -22.62
C GLY A 1 -34.04 9.13 -24.07
N THR A 2 -33.18 10.08 -24.43
CA THR A 2 -32.62 10.17 -25.80
C THR A 2 -31.11 9.88 -25.66
N VAL A 3 -30.60 9.02 -26.53
CA VAL A 3 -29.14 8.80 -26.64
C VAL A 3 -28.57 9.99 -27.41
N CYS A 4 -27.57 10.66 -26.88
CA CYS A 4 -26.87 11.78 -27.50
C CYS A 4 -25.36 11.66 -27.33
N ALA A 5 -24.62 12.26 -28.27
CA ALA A 5 -23.19 12.43 -28.17
C ALA A 5 -22.85 13.84 -27.68
N VAL A 6 -22.01 13.95 -26.65
CA VAL A 6 -21.53 15.23 -26.13
C VAL A 6 -20.08 15.39 -26.56
N LEU A 7 -19.82 16.44 -27.36
CA LEU A 7 -18.46 16.76 -27.81
C LEU A 7 -17.81 17.77 -26.87
N GLY A 8 -16.50 17.64 -26.65
CA GLY A 8 -15.68 18.62 -25.90
C GLY A 8 -15.21 18.23 -24.52
N PRO A 9 -15.87 17.35 -23.73
CA PRO A 9 -15.29 16.89 -22.48
C PRO A 9 -14.00 16.10 -22.73
N THR A 10 -12.92 16.45 -22.01
CA THR A 10 -11.61 15.82 -22.16
C THR A 10 -11.21 14.96 -20.95
N LYS A 11 -12.04 14.93 -19.90
CA LYS A 11 -11.76 14.22 -18.64
C LYS A 11 -12.95 13.37 -18.20
N THR A 12 -13.69 12.82 -19.15
CA THR A 12 -14.79 11.90 -18.88
C THR A 12 -14.32 10.46 -18.90
N TYR A 13 -15.00 9.62 -18.13
CA TYR A 13 -14.77 8.18 -18.10
C TYR A 13 -16.10 7.43 -18.26
N PRO A 14 -16.08 6.19 -18.74
CA PRO A 14 -17.28 5.37 -18.86
C PRO A 14 -17.98 5.20 -17.51
N GLY A 15 -19.30 5.41 -17.49
CA GLY A 15 -20.09 5.33 -16.26
C GLY A 15 -20.16 6.62 -15.43
N GLN A 16 -19.47 7.68 -15.85
CA GLN A 16 -19.55 8.97 -15.17
C GLN A 16 -20.97 9.57 -15.27
N GLY A 17 -21.53 9.98 -14.14
CA GLY A 17 -22.80 10.68 -14.07
C GLY A 17 -22.69 12.10 -14.60
N LEU A 18 -23.70 12.56 -15.33
CA LEU A 18 -23.77 13.92 -15.85
C LEU A 18 -24.82 14.75 -15.10
N GLY A 19 -24.44 15.93 -14.66
CA GLY A 19 -25.35 16.86 -13.96
C GLY A 19 -25.65 16.37 -12.53
N VAL A 20 -26.90 16.02 -12.28
CA VAL A 20 -27.37 15.54 -10.97
C VAL A 20 -27.40 14.02 -10.84
N GLN A 21 -27.01 13.31 -11.89
CA GLN A 21 -26.96 11.85 -11.90
C GLN A 21 -25.71 11.38 -11.16
N PRO A 22 -25.81 10.41 -10.25
CA PRO A 22 -24.64 9.77 -9.68
C PRO A 22 -23.91 8.94 -10.74
N ASP A 23 -22.64 8.67 -10.50
CA ASP A 23 -21.86 7.77 -11.32
C ASP A 23 -22.49 6.37 -11.34
N ALA A 24 -22.40 5.69 -12.47
CA ALA A 24 -22.81 4.29 -12.57
C ALA A 24 -21.97 3.44 -11.62
N ARG A 25 -22.58 2.37 -11.11
CA ARG A 25 -21.81 1.37 -10.34
C ARG A 25 -20.74 0.78 -11.26
N GLN A 26 -19.54 0.57 -10.72
CA GLN A 26 -18.49 -0.14 -11.45
C GLN A 26 -19.03 -1.49 -11.94
N PRO A 27 -18.62 -1.96 -13.11
CA PRO A 27 -19.02 -3.26 -13.61
C PRO A 27 -18.62 -4.34 -12.58
N MET A 28 -19.58 -5.22 -12.25
CA MET A 28 -19.35 -6.32 -11.30
C MET A 28 -18.47 -7.45 -11.88
N LEU A 29 -18.17 -7.37 -13.17
CA LEU A 29 -17.42 -8.39 -13.89
C LEU A 29 -15.94 -8.01 -13.88
N GLU A 30 -15.12 -8.91 -13.35
CA GLU A 30 -13.66 -8.77 -13.33
C GLU A 30 -13.03 -9.57 -14.48
N PRO A 31 -11.90 -9.12 -15.06
CA PRO A 31 -11.14 -9.90 -16.04
C PRO A 31 -10.68 -11.23 -15.41
N VAL A 32 -10.70 -12.28 -16.22
CA VAL A 32 -10.35 -13.65 -15.78
C VAL A 32 -9.19 -14.27 -16.55
N LEU A 33 -8.84 -13.67 -17.69
CA LEU A 33 -7.76 -14.10 -18.56
C LEU A 33 -6.67 -13.03 -18.65
N ASN A 34 -5.43 -13.46 -18.69
CA ASN A 34 -4.25 -12.60 -18.83
C ASN A 34 -3.46 -13.02 -20.08
N TYR A 35 -3.24 -12.11 -21.01
CA TYR A 35 -2.51 -12.36 -22.25
C TYR A 35 -1.30 -11.44 -22.35
N ARG A 36 -0.16 -11.99 -22.78
CA ARG A 36 1.01 -11.20 -23.13
C ARG A 36 0.81 -10.62 -24.52
N VAL A 37 1.09 -9.32 -24.67
CA VAL A 37 1.10 -8.66 -25.98
C VAL A 37 2.46 -8.91 -26.65
N GLU A 38 2.44 -9.51 -27.82
CA GLU A 38 3.62 -9.74 -28.64
C GLU A 38 3.67 -8.67 -29.74
N LEU A 39 4.70 -7.84 -29.66
CA LEU A 39 4.93 -6.77 -30.60
C LEU A 39 5.83 -7.25 -31.75
N PRO A 40 5.62 -6.77 -33.00
CA PRO A 40 6.51 -7.10 -34.12
C PRO A 40 7.91 -6.50 -33.88
N GLU A 41 8.93 -7.08 -34.54
CA GLU A 41 10.29 -6.58 -34.45
C GLU A 41 10.41 -5.10 -34.87
N GLY A 42 10.99 -4.29 -33.99
CA GLY A 42 11.17 -2.85 -34.21
C GLY A 42 10.01 -1.96 -33.79
N ALA A 43 8.91 -2.53 -33.26
CA ALA A 43 7.83 -1.73 -32.69
C ALA A 43 8.26 -1.13 -31.34
N ASP A 44 7.85 0.12 -31.10
CA ASP A 44 8.10 0.80 -29.83
C ASP A 44 7.13 0.33 -28.73
N PRO A 45 7.60 -0.36 -27.67
CA PRO A 45 6.74 -0.84 -26.58
C PRO A 45 6.03 0.31 -25.85
N HIS A 46 6.65 1.49 -25.81
CA HIS A 46 6.06 2.65 -25.16
C HIS A 46 4.85 3.18 -25.93
N TYR A 47 4.96 3.25 -27.26
CA TYR A 47 3.85 3.63 -28.13
C TYR A 47 2.68 2.62 -28.03
N ALA A 48 3.00 1.32 -28.03
CA ALA A 48 1.99 0.26 -27.86
C ALA A 48 1.29 0.37 -26.48
N LEU A 49 2.04 0.65 -25.42
CA LEU A 49 1.50 0.84 -24.08
C LEU A 49 0.55 2.05 -24.03
N LEU A 50 0.92 3.18 -24.65
CA LEU A 50 0.05 4.36 -24.70
C LEU A 50 -1.24 4.12 -25.49
N ALA A 51 -1.15 3.41 -26.63
CA ALA A 51 -2.31 3.02 -27.42
C ALA A 51 -3.28 2.14 -26.63
N LEU A 52 -2.74 1.14 -25.92
CA LEU A 52 -3.52 0.23 -25.08
C LEU A 52 -4.14 0.97 -23.87
N ARG A 53 -3.42 1.89 -23.24
CA ARG A 53 -3.97 2.73 -22.16
C ARG A 53 -5.10 3.63 -22.65
N THR A 54 -5.03 4.12 -23.89
CA THR A 54 -6.14 4.89 -24.48
C THR A 54 -7.40 4.02 -24.66
N LEU A 55 -7.23 2.73 -25.02
CA LEU A 55 -8.35 1.79 -25.09
C LEU A 55 -8.88 1.40 -23.72
N GLU A 56 -8.02 1.29 -22.70
CA GLU A 56 -8.42 1.06 -21.31
C GLU A 56 -9.27 2.22 -20.75
N ASP A 57 -8.97 3.47 -21.13
CA ASP A 57 -9.78 4.63 -20.77
C ASP A 57 -11.19 4.58 -21.42
N GLU A 58 -11.33 3.92 -22.58
CA GLU A 58 -12.61 3.74 -23.28
C GLU A 58 -13.39 2.52 -22.76
N ASP A 59 -12.70 1.45 -22.40
CA ASP A 59 -13.28 0.20 -21.87
C ASP A 59 -12.72 -0.12 -20.48
N PRO A 60 -13.47 0.15 -19.41
CA PRO A 60 -13.02 -0.12 -18.03
C PRO A 60 -12.84 -1.62 -17.70
N GLN A 61 -13.28 -2.52 -18.58
CA GLN A 61 -13.10 -3.97 -18.42
C GLN A 61 -11.75 -4.46 -18.98
N LEU A 62 -11.07 -3.62 -19.76
CA LEU A 62 -9.74 -3.85 -20.24
C LEU A 62 -8.72 -3.37 -19.20
N HIS A 63 -7.90 -4.25 -18.66
CA HIS A 63 -6.82 -3.88 -17.77
C HIS A 63 -5.47 -4.10 -18.43
N VAL A 64 -4.70 -3.03 -18.54
CA VAL A 64 -3.36 -3.03 -19.13
C VAL A 64 -2.31 -3.03 -18.02
N VAL A 65 -1.50 -4.06 -17.94
CA VAL A 65 -0.46 -4.22 -16.92
C VAL A 65 0.92 -4.17 -17.60
N TRP A 66 1.75 -3.21 -17.18
CA TRP A 66 3.14 -3.14 -17.58
C TRP A 66 4.03 -3.89 -16.59
N ASN A 67 4.70 -4.95 -17.03
CA ASN A 67 5.69 -5.64 -16.25
C ASN A 67 7.08 -5.05 -16.52
N ALA A 68 7.56 -4.16 -15.64
CA ALA A 68 8.83 -3.48 -15.81
C ALA A 68 10.05 -4.41 -15.73
N ALA A 69 9.96 -5.52 -14.98
CA ALA A 69 11.05 -6.47 -14.81
C ALA A 69 11.32 -7.28 -16.09
N LEU A 70 10.26 -7.60 -16.83
CA LEU A 70 10.33 -8.38 -18.08
C LEU A 70 10.28 -7.48 -19.32
N GLY A 71 9.88 -6.22 -19.20
CA GLY A 71 9.64 -5.32 -20.33
C GLY A 71 8.43 -5.74 -21.17
N GLU A 72 7.43 -6.38 -20.57
CA GLU A 72 6.28 -6.97 -21.23
C GLU A 72 4.98 -6.23 -20.92
N ILE A 73 4.10 -6.15 -21.91
CA ILE A 73 2.73 -5.65 -21.74
C ILE A 73 1.80 -6.85 -21.59
N HIS A 74 0.99 -6.85 -20.56
CA HIS A 74 -0.05 -7.84 -20.33
C HIS A 74 -1.43 -7.20 -20.37
N LEU A 75 -2.39 -7.90 -20.97
CA LEU A 75 -3.81 -7.51 -21.04
C LEU A 75 -4.65 -8.49 -20.24
N GLN A 76 -5.47 -7.96 -19.34
CA GLN A 76 -6.43 -8.75 -18.60
C GLN A 76 -7.81 -8.55 -19.22
N LEU A 77 -8.46 -9.65 -19.59
CA LEU A 77 -9.66 -9.70 -20.42
C LEU A 77 -10.71 -10.65 -19.83
N MET A 78 -11.95 -10.47 -20.28
CA MET A 78 -13.08 -11.34 -19.92
C MET A 78 -13.18 -12.60 -20.78
N GLY A 79 -12.69 -12.55 -22.03
CA GLY A 79 -12.82 -13.65 -22.95
C GLY A 79 -11.97 -13.50 -24.23
N GLU A 80 -11.79 -14.59 -24.95
CA GLU A 80 -10.93 -14.65 -26.14
C GLU A 80 -11.44 -13.79 -27.32
N ILE A 81 -12.75 -13.54 -27.42
CA ILE A 81 -13.34 -12.73 -28.49
C ILE A 81 -12.83 -11.29 -28.45
N GLN A 82 -12.55 -10.77 -27.24
CA GLN A 82 -12.00 -9.43 -27.08
C GLN A 82 -10.61 -9.27 -27.73
N LEU A 83 -9.82 -10.34 -27.82
CA LEU A 83 -8.51 -10.30 -28.47
C LEU A 83 -8.60 -9.98 -29.96
N GLU A 84 -9.53 -10.63 -30.68
CA GLU A 84 -9.73 -10.40 -32.11
C GLU A 84 -10.19 -8.96 -32.37
N ILE A 85 -11.07 -8.46 -31.51
CA ILE A 85 -11.55 -7.07 -31.59
C ILE A 85 -10.40 -6.09 -31.32
N LEU A 86 -9.63 -6.31 -30.24
CA LEU A 86 -8.49 -5.46 -29.89
C LEU A 86 -7.42 -5.45 -30.98
N GLN A 87 -7.11 -6.60 -31.56
CA GLN A 87 -6.17 -6.70 -32.67
C GLN A 87 -6.62 -5.84 -33.87
N SER A 88 -7.89 -5.95 -34.24
CA SER A 88 -8.48 -5.16 -35.32
C SER A 88 -8.48 -3.65 -35.00
N VAL A 89 -8.81 -3.27 -33.76
CA VAL A 89 -8.85 -1.86 -33.32
C VAL A 89 -7.43 -1.28 -33.26
N LEU A 90 -6.44 -2.01 -32.72
CA LEU A 90 -5.05 -1.58 -32.67
C LEU A 90 -4.47 -1.36 -34.05
N GLN A 91 -4.76 -2.27 -34.99
CA GLN A 91 -4.33 -2.11 -36.37
C GLN A 91 -5.01 -0.93 -37.07
N SER A 92 -6.34 -0.80 -36.93
CA SER A 92 -7.10 0.24 -37.67
C SER A 92 -6.90 1.65 -37.12
N ARG A 93 -6.79 1.83 -35.78
CA ARG A 93 -6.68 3.14 -35.14
C ARG A 93 -5.25 3.60 -34.91
N PHE A 94 -4.34 2.67 -34.60
CA PHE A 94 -2.98 2.99 -34.18
C PHE A 94 -1.90 2.44 -35.14
N GLY A 95 -2.30 1.67 -36.14
CA GLY A 95 -1.38 1.06 -37.09
C GLY A 95 -0.45 0.01 -36.47
N LEU A 96 -0.85 -0.56 -35.31
CA LEU A 96 -0.09 -1.56 -34.58
C LEU A 96 -0.58 -2.97 -34.94
N GLU A 97 0.30 -3.76 -35.51
CA GLU A 97 0.08 -5.19 -35.68
C GLU A 97 0.59 -5.90 -34.44
N VAL A 98 -0.32 -6.45 -33.62
CA VAL A 98 0.03 -7.17 -32.40
C VAL A 98 -0.42 -8.62 -32.50
N ALA A 99 0.33 -9.49 -31.87
CA ALA A 99 -0.09 -10.86 -31.58
C ALA A 99 -0.28 -11.02 -30.06
N PHE A 100 -0.98 -12.05 -29.66
CA PHE A 100 -1.18 -12.37 -28.27
C PHE A 100 -0.58 -13.75 -27.99
N GLY A 101 0.25 -13.83 -26.95
CA GLY A 101 0.83 -15.08 -26.49
C GLY A 101 -0.21 -15.99 -25.84
N GLU A 102 0.22 -17.15 -25.36
CA GLU A 102 -0.66 -18.05 -24.61
C GLU A 102 -1.20 -17.34 -23.38
N GLY A 103 -2.53 -17.31 -23.25
CA GLY A 103 -3.19 -16.66 -22.13
C GLY A 103 -2.98 -17.43 -20.83
N GLY A 104 -2.74 -16.73 -19.73
CA GLY A 104 -2.74 -17.26 -18.37
C GLY A 104 -4.12 -17.11 -17.71
N ILE A 105 -4.37 -17.90 -16.69
CA ILE A 105 -5.52 -17.72 -15.80
C ILE A 105 -5.11 -16.76 -14.68
N LEU A 106 -5.99 -15.85 -14.32
CA LEU A 106 -5.83 -14.98 -13.15
C LEU A 106 -6.33 -15.72 -11.92
N TYR A 107 -5.41 -16.29 -11.16
CA TYR A 107 -5.71 -16.89 -9.87
C TYR A 107 -5.75 -15.83 -8.77
N LYS A 108 -6.45 -16.15 -7.68
CA LYS A 108 -6.44 -15.38 -6.42
C LYS A 108 -6.17 -16.33 -5.26
N GLU A 109 -5.83 -15.79 -4.09
CA GLU A 109 -5.67 -16.57 -2.88
C GLU A 109 -6.58 -16.05 -1.76
N THR A 110 -7.05 -16.94 -0.90
CA THR A 110 -7.81 -16.62 0.31
C THR A 110 -7.44 -17.55 1.45
N ILE A 111 -8.03 -17.35 2.61
CA ILE A 111 -7.86 -18.22 3.78
C ILE A 111 -9.16 -18.90 4.14
N SER A 112 -9.09 -20.10 4.71
CA SER A 112 -10.26 -20.88 5.14
C SER A 112 -10.56 -20.80 6.64
N ALA A 113 -9.62 -20.25 7.44
CA ALA A 113 -9.77 -20.12 8.89
C ALA A 113 -9.09 -18.85 9.39
N PRO A 114 -9.57 -18.29 10.53
CA PRO A 114 -8.94 -17.12 11.13
C PRO A 114 -7.49 -17.38 11.55
N VAL A 115 -6.62 -16.39 11.34
CA VAL A 115 -5.22 -16.43 11.74
C VAL A 115 -4.77 -15.04 12.21
N GLU A 116 -3.95 -15.01 13.26
CA GLU A 116 -3.26 -13.78 13.66
C GLU A 116 -1.95 -13.63 12.90
N GLY A 117 -1.68 -12.43 12.42
CA GLY A 117 -0.43 -12.04 11.81
C GLY A 117 0.26 -10.97 12.66
N VAL A 118 1.54 -11.18 12.94
CA VAL A 118 2.37 -10.27 13.73
C VAL A 118 3.51 -9.74 12.88
N GLY A 119 3.66 -8.43 12.84
CA GLY A 119 4.77 -7.78 12.14
C GLY A 119 5.49 -6.80 13.05
N HIS A 120 6.81 -6.94 13.12
CA HIS A 120 7.67 -6.08 13.91
C HIS A 120 8.77 -5.47 13.03
N TYR A 121 9.01 -4.19 13.21
CA TYR A 121 10.04 -3.47 12.47
C TYR A 121 10.78 -2.53 13.41
N GLU A 122 12.00 -2.94 13.81
CA GLU A 122 12.83 -2.22 14.76
C GLU A 122 14.31 -2.21 14.31
N PRO A 123 14.65 -1.64 13.15
CA PRO A 123 16.03 -1.29 12.87
C PRO A 123 16.48 -0.15 13.78
N LEU A 124 17.80 0.13 13.81
CA LEU A 124 18.36 1.17 14.69
C LEU A 124 17.59 2.49 14.58
N ARG A 125 17.02 2.96 15.69
CA ARG A 125 16.20 4.19 15.84
C ARG A 125 14.83 4.16 15.15
N HIS A 126 14.32 3.00 14.80
CA HIS A 126 12.96 2.81 14.31
C HIS A 126 12.21 1.83 15.20
N TYR A 127 10.90 1.93 15.26
CA TYR A 127 10.08 0.98 16.01
C TYR A 127 8.64 1.00 15.54
N ALA A 128 8.12 -0.14 15.13
CA ALA A 128 6.69 -0.36 14.93
C ALA A 128 6.34 -1.82 15.14
N GLU A 129 5.24 -2.08 15.83
CA GLU A 129 4.67 -3.42 15.96
C GLU A 129 3.19 -3.39 15.64
N VAL A 130 2.72 -4.36 14.86
CA VAL A 130 1.35 -4.47 14.35
C VAL A 130 0.87 -5.91 14.50
N HIS A 131 -0.30 -6.09 15.11
CA HIS A 131 -1.02 -7.33 15.19
C HIS A 131 -2.31 -7.25 14.38
N LEU A 132 -2.50 -8.16 13.46
CA LEU A 132 -3.65 -8.24 12.56
C LEU A 132 -4.36 -9.57 12.73
N LEU A 133 -5.67 -9.54 12.86
CA LEU A 133 -6.52 -10.72 12.71
C LEU A 133 -6.99 -10.78 11.24
N LEU A 134 -6.64 -11.85 10.56
CA LEU A 134 -7.10 -12.18 9.22
C LEU A 134 -8.22 -13.20 9.36
N GLU A 135 -9.42 -12.85 8.90
CA GLU A 135 -10.62 -13.70 8.93
C GLU A 135 -11.10 -13.97 7.51
N PRO A 136 -11.55 -15.21 7.19
CA PRO A 136 -12.14 -15.49 5.89
C PRO A 136 -13.40 -14.64 5.69
N GLY A 137 -13.51 -14.01 4.53
CA GLY A 137 -14.69 -13.28 4.07
C GLY A 137 -15.60 -14.11 3.17
N GLU A 138 -16.71 -13.55 2.77
CA GLU A 138 -17.57 -14.15 1.75
C GLU A 138 -16.90 -14.07 0.38
N LEU A 139 -17.13 -15.07 -0.47
CA LEU A 139 -16.60 -15.07 -1.84
C LEU A 139 -17.08 -13.83 -2.61
N GLY A 140 -16.14 -13.12 -3.21
CA GLY A 140 -16.39 -11.87 -3.93
C GLY A 140 -16.50 -10.63 -3.04
N SER A 141 -16.24 -10.74 -1.73
CA SER A 141 -16.25 -9.60 -0.81
C SER A 141 -14.98 -8.73 -0.88
N GLY A 142 -13.94 -9.22 -1.53
CA GLY A 142 -12.65 -8.55 -1.61
C GLY A 142 -11.94 -8.41 -0.26
N LEU A 143 -11.06 -7.44 -0.13
CA LEU A 143 -10.39 -7.14 1.13
C LEU A 143 -11.20 -6.12 1.93
N GLN A 144 -11.45 -6.43 3.19
CA GLN A 144 -12.13 -5.56 4.14
C GLN A 144 -11.18 -5.22 5.29
N PHE A 145 -11.19 -3.95 5.71
CA PHE A 145 -10.28 -3.46 6.75
C PHE A 145 -11.05 -2.88 7.93
N ALA A 146 -10.63 -3.25 9.14
CA ALA A 146 -11.23 -2.76 10.38
C ALA A 146 -10.17 -2.56 11.48
N SER A 147 -10.52 -1.85 12.54
CA SER A 147 -9.70 -1.75 13.75
C SER A 147 -10.58 -1.95 14.98
N ILE A 148 -10.10 -2.80 15.90
CA ILE A 148 -10.62 -2.96 17.26
C ILE A 148 -9.54 -2.59 18.29
N CYS A 149 -8.39 -2.08 17.83
CA CYS A 149 -7.30 -1.66 18.69
C CYS A 149 -7.74 -0.48 19.56
N ARG A 150 -7.40 -0.54 20.83
CA ARG A 150 -7.73 0.51 21.79
C ARG A 150 -6.84 1.75 21.55
N THR A 151 -7.44 2.93 21.66
CA THR A 151 -6.74 4.21 21.45
C THR A 151 -5.70 4.54 22.54
N ASP A 152 -5.81 3.90 23.70
CA ASP A 152 -4.80 3.97 24.77
C ASP A 152 -3.58 3.08 24.50
N ALA A 153 -3.72 2.02 23.69
CA ALA A 153 -2.61 1.17 23.26
C ALA A 153 -1.89 1.74 22.02
N LEU A 154 -2.65 2.23 21.05
CA LEU A 154 -2.13 2.84 19.85
C LEU A 154 -2.99 4.05 19.44
N ASP A 155 -2.38 5.20 19.23
CA ASP A 155 -3.07 6.42 18.81
C ASP A 155 -3.87 6.22 17.51
N LEU A 156 -5.03 6.90 17.42
CA LEU A 156 -5.96 6.76 16.30
C LEU A 156 -5.33 7.12 14.95
N ASN A 157 -4.36 8.04 14.92
CA ASN A 157 -3.68 8.43 13.68
C ASN A 157 -2.82 7.29 13.15
N TRP A 158 -2.12 6.58 14.03
CA TRP A 158 -1.37 5.38 13.66
C TRP A 158 -2.28 4.25 13.19
N GLN A 159 -3.42 4.06 13.85
CA GLN A 159 -4.40 3.06 13.41
C GLN A 159 -4.90 3.36 11.99
N ARG A 160 -5.27 4.63 11.71
CA ARG A 160 -5.69 5.05 10.36
C ARG A 160 -4.59 4.87 9.33
N LEU A 161 -3.34 5.16 9.68
CA LEU A 161 -2.20 4.96 8.80
C LEU A 161 -1.99 3.48 8.46
N ILE A 162 -2.10 2.58 9.44
CA ILE A 162 -2.04 1.13 9.22
C ILE A 162 -3.15 0.69 8.25
N LEU A 163 -4.40 1.14 8.45
CA LEU A 163 -5.50 0.83 7.53
C LEU A 163 -5.27 1.38 6.12
N THR A 164 -4.64 2.54 6.01
CA THR A 164 -4.22 3.10 4.71
C THR A 164 -3.17 2.22 4.04
N HIS A 165 -2.17 1.75 4.79
CA HIS A 165 -1.13 0.85 4.28
C HIS A 165 -1.69 -0.51 3.85
N LEU A 166 -2.74 -1.01 4.51
CA LEU A 166 -3.44 -2.21 4.06
C LEU A 166 -4.18 -2.00 2.73
N ALA A 167 -4.73 -0.81 2.50
CA ALA A 167 -5.52 -0.48 1.31
C ALA A 167 -4.68 -0.01 0.11
N GLU A 168 -3.45 0.48 0.32
CA GLU A 168 -2.65 1.14 -0.73
C GLU A 168 -2.07 0.19 -1.77
N ARG A 169 -2.05 -1.12 -1.50
CA ARG A 169 -1.49 -2.12 -2.42
C ARG A 169 -2.25 -3.45 -2.39
N SER A 170 -2.09 -4.21 -3.46
CA SER A 170 -2.46 -5.63 -3.47
C SER A 170 -1.46 -6.45 -2.64
N HIS A 171 -1.96 -7.35 -1.80
CA HIS A 171 -1.13 -8.25 -0.99
C HIS A 171 -0.98 -9.59 -1.74
N PRO A 172 0.26 -10.01 -2.08
CA PRO A 172 0.47 -11.31 -2.71
C PRO A 172 0.23 -12.44 -1.71
N GLY A 173 -0.39 -13.51 -2.18
CA GLY A 173 -0.55 -14.75 -1.43
C GLY A 173 0.77 -15.54 -1.29
N VAL A 174 0.69 -16.74 -0.74
CA VAL A 174 1.86 -17.55 -0.39
C VAL A 174 1.91 -18.91 -1.09
N LEU A 175 0.88 -19.28 -1.86
CA LEU A 175 0.85 -20.52 -2.64
C LEU A 175 1.40 -20.32 -4.06
N ALA A 176 0.87 -19.35 -4.77
CA ALA A 176 1.21 -19.01 -6.15
C ALA A 176 1.68 -17.54 -6.31
N GLY A 177 1.70 -16.78 -5.22
CA GLY A 177 1.94 -15.33 -5.27
C GLY A 177 0.76 -14.55 -5.85
N ALA A 178 -0.39 -15.19 -6.02
CA ALA A 178 -1.59 -14.58 -6.56
C ALA A 178 -2.18 -13.57 -5.57
N PRO A 179 -2.91 -12.53 -6.04
CA PRO A 179 -3.47 -11.51 -5.15
C PRO A 179 -4.41 -12.11 -4.09
N LEU A 180 -4.27 -11.65 -2.85
CA LEU A 180 -5.16 -11.99 -1.75
C LEU A 180 -6.53 -11.35 -1.95
N THR A 181 -7.61 -12.10 -1.69
CA THR A 181 -9.00 -11.63 -1.77
C THR A 181 -9.86 -12.31 -0.71
N ASP A 182 -11.05 -11.76 -0.48
CA ASP A 182 -12.08 -12.33 0.39
C ASP A 182 -11.56 -12.58 1.82
N VAL A 183 -10.84 -11.60 2.35
CA VAL A 183 -10.28 -11.61 3.70
C VAL A 183 -10.61 -10.30 4.40
N LYS A 184 -11.14 -10.41 5.60
CA LYS A 184 -11.29 -9.28 6.51
C LYS A 184 -10.04 -9.19 7.38
N ILE A 185 -9.34 -8.08 7.31
CA ILE A 185 -8.13 -7.80 8.08
C ILE A 185 -8.46 -6.77 9.16
N THR A 186 -8.36 -7.19 10.41
CA THR A 186 -8.70 -6.36 11.57
C THR A 186 -7.45 -6.06 12.39
N LEU A 187 -7.13 -4.78 12.59
CA LEU A 187 -6.09 -4.36 13.51
C LEU A 187 -6.53 -4.62 14.94
N THR A 188 -5.83 -5.50 15.66
CA THR A 188 -6.16 -5.94 17.03
C THR A 188 -5.30 -5.26 18.08
N ALA A 189 -4.00 -5.12 17.82
CA ALA A 189 -3.05 -4.45 18.69
C ALA A 189 -1.92 -3.83 17.87
N GLY A 190 -1.19 -2.92 18.49
CA GLY A 190 0.00 -2.31 17.91
C GLY A 190 0.70 -1.42 18.90
N ARG A 191 1.95 -1.09 18.62
CA ARG A 191 2.76 -0.23 19.47
C ARG A 191 3.63 0.70 18.66
N ALA A 192 3.66 1.96 19.09
CA ALA A 192 4.56 3.00 18.61
C ALA A 192 5.54 3.38 19.71
N HIS A 193 6.70 3.89 19.36
CA HIS A 193 7.64 4.49 20.30
C HIS A 193 7.73 6.00 20.04
N ILE A 194 7.52 6.81 21.07
CA ILE A 194 7.38 8.29 20.99
C ILE A 194 8.54 8.98 20.23
N LYS A 195 9.75 8.38 20.25
CA LYS A 195 10.96 8.97 19.67
C LYS A 195 11.49 8.25 18.44
N HIS A 196 10.97 7.06 18.15
CA HIS A 196 11.57 6.15 17.16
C HIS A 196 10.57 5.59 16.16
N THR A 197 9.30 6.00 16.21
CA THR A 197 8.31 5.57 15.23
C THR A 197 8.08 6.63 14.17
N GLU A 198 8.27 6.25 12.92
CA GLU A 198 7.96 7.04 11.73
C GLU A 198 6.86 6.34 10.92
N GLY A 199 6.20 7.07 10.01
CA GLY A 199 5.10 6.51 9.20
C GLY A 199 5.52 5.29 8.37
N GLY A 200 6.73 5.32 7.83
CA GLY A 200 7.31 4.21 7.07
C GLY A 200 7.52 2.94 7.87
N ASP A 201 7.70 3.02 9.18
CA ASP A 201 7.89 1.85 10.05
C ASP A 201 6.61 1.04 10.15
N PHE A 202 5.46 1.71 10.28
CA PHE A 202 4.16 1.04 10.26
C PHE A 202 3.86 0.39 8.92
N ARG A 203 4.30 0.98 7.79
CA ARG A 203 4.19 0.34 6.48
C ARG A 203 4.93 -1.01 6.48
N GLN A 204 6.18 -1.00 6.94
CA GLN A 204 7.01 -2.20 7.02
C GLN A 204 6.44 -3.25 7.98
N ALA A 205 6.00 -2.84 9.17
CA ALA A 205 5.39 -3.75 10.14
C ALA A 205 4.06 -4.33 9.63
N THR A 206 3.20 -3.50 9.01
CA THR A 206 1.90 -3.93 8.47
C THR A 206 2.05 -4.98 7.39
N TYR A 207 2.96 -4.77 6.40
CA TYR A 207 3.16 -5.74 5.34
C TYR A 207 3.72 -7.07 5.85
N ARG A 208 4.64 -7.00 6.83
CA ARG A 208 5.16 -8.20 7.51
C ARG A 208 4.07 -8.92 8.28
N ALA A 209 3.18 -8.20 8.98
CA ALA A 209 2.07 -8.80 9.71
C ALA A 209 1.14 -9.58 8.78
N VAL A 210 0.72 -8.99 7.64
CA VAL A 210 -0.09 -9.70 6.65
C VAL A 210 0.64 -10.95 6.15
N ARG A 211 1.90 -10.79 5.76
CA ARG A 211 2.70 -11.87 5.18
C ARG A 211 2.97 -12.99 6.18
N GLN A 212 3.30 -12.65 7.42
CA GLN A 212 3.51 -13.59 8.52
C GLN A 212 2.22 -14.40 8.82
N GLY A 213 1.06 -13.72 8.89
CA GLY A 213 -0.22 -14.39 9.06
C GLY A 213 -0.54 -15.38 7.94
N LEU A 214 -0.31 -15.00 6.68
CA LEU A 214 -0.48 -15.88 5.52
C LEU A 214 0.48 -17.08 5.55
N ARG A 215 1.74 -16.88 5.96
CA ARG A 215 2.70 -17.98 6.14
C ARG A 215 2.23 -18.96 7.21
N THR A 216 1.71 -18.43 8.32
CA THR A 216 1.16 -19.25 9.41
C THR A 216 -0.06 -20.03 8.93
N ALA A 217 -0.98 -19.39 8.18
CA ALA A 217 -2.13 -20.07 7.58
C ALA A 217 -1.70 -21.17 6.59
N ALA A 218 -0.68 -20.91 5.76
CA ALA A 218 -0.17 -21.91 4.81
C ALA A 218 0.47 -23.13 5.52
N ALA A 219 1.24 -22.90 6.59
CA ALA A 219 1.81 -23.99 7.38
C ALA A 219 0.73 -24.88 8.02
N ARG A 220 -0.48 -24.32 8.25
CA ARG A 220 -1.66 -25.07 8.76
C ARG A 220 -2.54 -25.64 7.64
N GLY A 221 -2.20 -25.47 6.38
CA GLY A 221 -3.01 -25.89 5.24
C GLY A 221 -4.32 -25.09 5.10
N GLN A 222 -4.37 -23.85 5.56
CA GLN A 222 -5.55 -23.00 5.61
C GLN A 222 -5.60 -21.94 4.49
N VAL A 223 -4.64 -21.91 3.60
CA VAL A 223 -4.67 -21.04 2.41
C VAL A 223 -5.32 -21.78 1.25
N VAL A 224 -6.21 -21.12 0.54
CA VAL A 224 -6.99 -21.68 -0.57
C VAL A 224 -6.66 -20.89 -1.83
N LEU A 225 -6.27 -21.60 -2.90
CA LEU A 225 -6.15 -21.04 -4.22
C LEU A 225 -7.52 -20.94 -4.87
N LEU A 226 -7.85 -19.80 -5.42
CA LEU A 226 -9.09 -19.53 -6.12
C LEU A 226 -8.83 -19.38 -7.62
N GLU A 227 -9.70 -19.98 -8.42
CA GLU A 227 -9.73 -19.85 -9.87
C GLU A 227 -11.04 -19.23 -10.35
N PRO A 228 -11.05 -18.53 -11.50
CA PRO A 228 -12.27 -18.00 -12.07
C PRO A 228 -13.12 -19.11 -12.68
N TRP A 229 -14.43 -18.97 -12.58
CA TRP A 229 -15.43 -19.89 -13.13
C TRP A 229 -16.37 -19.16 -14.09
N TYR A 230 -16.88 -19.89 -15.10
CA TYR A 230 -17.98 -19.46 -15.95
C TYR A 230 -19.27 -20.14 -15.54
N ASP A 231 -20.39 -19.42 -15.61
CA ASP A 231 -21.71 -19.97 -15.85
C ASP A 231 -21.83 -20.16 -17.37
N PHE A 232 -22.19 -21.34 -17.81
CA PHE A 232 -22.33 -21.61 -19.23
C PHE A 232 -23.72 -22.12 -19.59
N ARG A 233 -24.11 -21.83 -20.84
CA ARG A 233 -25.27 -22.40 -21.52
C ARG A 233 -24.79 -22.98 -22.83
N LEU A 234 -24.93 -24.31 -22.99
CA LEU A 234 -24.56 -25.06 -24.17
C LEU A 234 -25.82 -25.61 -24.85
N GLU A 235 -26.03 -25.23 -26.10
CA GLU A 235 -27.11 -25.68 -26.97
C GLU A 235 -26.52 -26.59 -28.04
N VAL A 236 -27.00 -27.84 -28.12
CA VAL A 236 -26.51 -28.81 -29.10
C VAL A 236 -27.65 -29.63 -29.67
N PRO A 237 -27.52 -30.15 -30.89
CA PRO A 237 -28.46 -31.12 -31.45
C PRO A 237 -28.56 -32.36 -30.55
N GLN A 238 -29.74 -32.99 -30.52
CA GLN A 238 -30.00 -34.14 -29.63
C GLN A 238 -29.07 -35.31 -29.83
N ASP A 239 -28.63 -35.56 -31.08
CA ASP A 239 -27.66 -36.61 -31.42
C ASP A 239 -26.26 -36.32 -30.87
N CYS A 240 -25.95 -35.10 -30.50
CA CYS A 240 -24.66 -34.69 -29.95
C CYS A 240 -24.63 -34.60 -28.41
N VAL A 241 -25.75 -34.77 -27.70
CA VAL A 241 -25.87 -34.59 -26.23
C VAL A 241 -24.88 -35.48 -25.47
N GLY A 242 -24.78 -36.76 -25.80
CA GLY A 242 -23.87 -37.68 -25.12
C GLY A 242 -22.40 -37.25 -25.21
N ARG A 243 -21.99 -36.73 -26.39
CA ARG A 243 -20.65 -36.22 -26.59
C ARG A 243 -20.43 -34.92 -25.81
N ALA A 244 -21.41 -34.00 -25.83
CA ALA A 244 -21.36 -32.75 -25.11
C ALA A 244 -21.21 -32.98 -23.58
N MET A 245 -21.99 -33.91 -23.03
CA MET A 245 -21.88 -34.26 -21.60
C MET A 245 -20.50 -34.87 -21.26
N ALA A 246 -19.97 -35.76 -22.10
CA ALA A 246 -18.64 -36.32 -21.89
C ALA A 246 -17.53 -35.25 -21.95
N ASP A 247 -17.63 -34.32 -22.91
CA ASP A 247 -16.71 -33.19 -23.01
C ASP A 247 -16.77 -32.26 -21.80
N LEU A 248 -17.96 -31.93 -21.33
CA LEU A 248 -18.16 -31.12 -20.11
C LEU A 248 -17.62 -31.82 -18.85
N GLN A 249 -17.83 -33.15 -18.72
CA GLN A 249 -17.26 -33.93 -17.60
C GLN A 249 -15.73 -33.91 -17.63
N ARG A 250 -15.11 -34.08 -18.80
CA ARG A 250 -13.66 -34.00 -18.96
C ARG A 250 -13.11 -32.61 -18.58
N ARG A 251 -13.89 -31.56 -18.77
CA ARG A 251 -13.58 -30.17 -18.46
C ARG A 251 -13.95 -29.80 -17.03
N CYS A 252 -14.15 -30.75 -16.15
CA CYS A 252 -14.50 -30.54 -14.75
C CYS A 252 -15.75 -29.66 -14.53
N ALA A 253 -16.66 -29.63 -15.51
CA ALA A 253 -17.88 -28.85 -15.43
C ALA A 253 -18.92 -29.51 -14.53
N GLU A 254 -19.60 -28.70 -13.72
CA GLU A 254 -20.80 -29.10 -12.99
C GLU A 254 -22.03 -28.63 -13.76
N PHE A 255 -22.89 -29.54 -14.20
CA PHE A 255 -24.01 -29.20 -15.08
C PHE A 255 -25.30 -29.92 -14.73
N SER A 256 -26.43 -29.31 -15.11
CA SER A 256 -27.75 -29.86 -14.97
C SER A 256 -28.07 -30.94 -16.01
N THR A 257 -29.15 -31.68 -15.79
CA THR A 257 -29.70 -32.57 -16.82
C THR A 257 -30.09 -31.77 -18.07
N PRO A 258 -29.79 -32.28 -19.27
CA PRO A 258 -30.17 -31.62 -20.52
C PRO A 258 -31.69 -31.39 -20.61
N GLU A 259 -32.09 -30.19 -20.97
CA GLU A 259 -33.49 -29.82 -21.25
C GLU A 259 -33.67 -29.71 -22.76
N ASN A 260 -34.90 -30.00 -23.25
CA ASN A 260 -35.18 -29.90 -24.69
C ASN A 260 -35.91 -28.58 -24.97
N GLU A 261 -35.25 -27.67 -25.69
CA GLU A 261 -35.82 -26.41 -26.15
C GLU A 261 -35.74 -26.34 -27.68
N ASP A 262 -36.87 -26.19 -28.36
CA ASP A 262 -36.98 -26.00 -29.81
C ASP A 262 -36.21 -27.06 -30.65
N GLY A 263 -36.13 -28.30 -30.17
CA GLY A 263 -35.42 -29.40 -30.87
C GLY A 263 -33.91 -29.45 -30.60
N LEU A 264 -33.38 -28.57 -29.80
CA LEU A 264 -32.02 -28.59 -29.29
C LEU A 264 -32.00 -29.04 -27.84
N ALA A 265 -30.94 -29.71 -27.44
CA ALA A 265 -30.66 -29.99 -26.06
C ALA A 265 -29.88 -28.82 -25.43
N VAL A 266 -30.39 -28.29 -24.35
CA VAL A 266 -29.79 -27.20 -23.60
C VAL A 266 -29.19 -27.75 -22.33
N ILE A 267 -27.91 -27.52 -22.11
CA ILE A 267 -27.18 -27.89 -20.90
C ILE A 267 -26.68 -26.61 -20.24
N THR A 268 -27.08 -26.40 -19.01
CA THR A 268 -26.61 -25.26 -18.21
C THR A 268 -25.76 -25.76 -17.06
N GLY A 269 -24.79 -24.94 -16.65
CA GLY A 269 -23.91 -25.33 -15.56
C GLY A 269 -22.80 -24.32 -15.31
N LYS A 270 -21.80 -24.73 -14.55
CA LYS A 270 -20.61 -23.95 -14.25
C LYS A 270 -19.35 -24.77 -14.52
N ALA A 271 -18.29 -24.09 -14.93
CA ALA A 271 -17.01 -24.74 -15.26
C ALA A 271 -15.82 -23.79 -15.00
N PRO A 272 -14.64 -24.37 -14.66
CA PRO A 272 -13.42 -23.58 -14.57
C PRO A 272 -13.08 -22.91 -15.91
N VAL A 273 -12.68 -21.64 -15.86
CA VAL A 273 -12.30 -20.89 -17.07
C VAL A 273 -11.14 -21.57 -17.80
N ALA A 274 -10.18 -22.13 -17.04
CA ALA A 274 -9.02 -22.85 -17.58
C ALA A 274 -9.43 -23.96 -18.54
N GLU A 275 -10.43 -24.75 -18.17
CA GLU A 275 -10.90 -25.92 -18.90
C GLU A 275 -11.83 -25.58 -20.07
N MET A 276 -12.42 -24.39 -20.06
CA MET A 276 -13.36 -23.95 -21.10
C MET A 276 -12.67 -23.36 -22.35
N ARG A 277 -11.34 -23.20 -22.31
CA ARG A 277 -10.58 -22.74 -23.49
C ARG A 277 -10.78 -23.65 -24.67
N GLY A 278 -11.01 -23.03 -25.84
CA GLY A 278 -11.24 -23.76 -27.08
C GLY A 278 -12.53 -24.58 -27.15
N CYS A 279 -13.32 -24.64 -26.05
CA CYS A 279 -14.57 -25.41 -25.99
C CYS A 279 -15.57 -24.98 -27.08
N ALA A 280 -15.75 -23.70 -27.30
CA ALA A 280 -16.64 -23.16 -28.33
C ALA A 280 -16.26 -23.66 -29.75
N ARG A 281 -14.95 -23.73 -30.04
CA ARG A 281 -14.43 -24.23 -31.32
C ARG A 281 -14.68 -25.73 -31.50
N GLU A 282 -14.47 -26.52 -30.45
CA GLU A 282 -14.75 -27.95 -30.45
C GLU A 282 -16.26 -28.23 -30.61
N VAL A 283 -17.12 -27.49 -29.89
CA VAL A 283 -18.57 -27.56 -30.01
C VAL A 283 -19.00 -27.27 -31.45
N THR A 284 -18.52 -26.19 -32.03
CA THR A 284 -18.80 -25.84 -33.43
C THR A 284 -18.35 -26.96 -34.41
N ALA A 285 -17.19 -27.54 -34.16
CA ALA A 285 -16.64 -28.60 -35.02
C ALA A 285 -17.49 -29.88 -34.99
N TYR A 286 -17.81 -30.43 -33.82
CA TYR A 286 -18.56 -31.70 -33.76
C TYR A 286 -20.07 -31.54 -34.04
N THR A 287 -20.64 -30.37 -33.83
CA THR A 287 -22.04 -30.06 -34.17
C THR A 287 -22.20 -29.55 -35.61
N ARG A 288 -21.11 -29.42 -36.36
CA ARG A 288 -21.08 -28.85 -37.74
C ARG A 288 -21.68 -27.44 -37.81
N GLY A 289 -21.43 -26.63 -36.76
CA GLY A 289 -21.91 -25.26 -36.66
C GLY A 289 -23.32 -25.09 -36.08
N ALA A 290 -24.01 -26.20 -35.75
CA ALA A 290 -25.36 -26.13 -35.17
C ALA A 290 -25.38 -25.87 -33.64
N GLY A 291 -24.24 -26.12 -32.97
CA GLY A 291 -24.13 -25.91 -31.53
C GLY A 291 -23.73 -24.46 -31.16
N ARG A 292 -24.19 -24.01 -29.99
CA ARG A 292 -23.84 -22.72 -29.43
C ARG A 292 -23.38 -22.86 -27.98
N LEU A 293 -22.28 -22.20 -27.65
CA LEU A 293 -21.79 -22.09 -26.29
C LEU A 293 -21.81 -20.61 -25.88
N SER A 294 -22.48 -20.32 -24.79
CA SER A 294 -22.46 -19.00 -24.16
C SER A 294 -21.85 -19.14 -22.77
N CYS A 295 -20.86 -18.32 -22.44
CA CYS A 295 -20.19 -18.31 -21.14
C CYS A 295 -20.29 -16.91 -20.55
N MET A 296 -20.61 -16.85 -19.27
CA MET A 296 -20.63 -15.60 -18.47
C MET A 296 -19.73 -15.79 -17.23
N PRO A 297 -18.86 -14.82 -16.91
CA PRO A 297 -18.08 -14.88 -15.68
C PRO A 297 -18.98 -14.97 -14.45
N ARG A 298 -18.73 -15.99 -13.61
CA ARG A 298 -19.45 -16.21 -12.35
C ARG A 298 -18.73 -15.60 -11.16
N GLY A 299 -17.42 -15.38 -11.25
CA GLY A 299 -16.53 -15.03 -10.16
C GLY A 299 -15.55 -16.16 -9.85
N TYR A 300 -15.06 -16.19 -8.63
CA TYR A 300 -14.01 -17.10 -8.20
C TYR A 300 -14.57 -18.23 -7.32
N ALA A 301 -13.96 -19.42 -7.44
CA ALA A 301 -14.24 -20.57 -6.58
C ALA A 301 -12.92 -21.31 -6.27
N PRO A 302 -12.90 -22.22 -5.27
CA PRO A 302 -11.70 -23.00 -4.99
C PRO A 302 -11.19 -23.75 -6.23
N CYS A 303 -9.86 -23.68 -6.44
CA CYS A 303 -9.22 -24.27 -7.59
C CYS A 303 -9.33 -25.80 -7.58
N HIS A 304 -9.80 -26.39 -8.68
CA HIS A 304 -10.02 -27.82 -8.81
C HIS A 304 -8.71 -28.63 -8.88
N ASN A 305 -7.61 -28.01 -9.29
CA ASN A 305 -6.31 -28.66 -9.51
C ASN A 305 -5.16 -27.82 -8.87
N THR A 306 -5.25 -27.51 -7.59
CA THR A 306 -4.34 -26.61 -6.87
C THR A 306 -2.86 -27.00 -7.01
N GLU A 307 -2.52 -28.30 -6.83
CA GLU A 307 -1.10 -28.71 -6.82
C GLU A 307 -0.40 -28.54 -8.18
N PRO A 308 -0.97 -28.99 -9.33
CA PRO A 308 -0.38 -28.71 -10.64
C PRO A 308 -0.20 -27.22 -10.93
N VAL A 309 -1.16 -26.39 -10.51
CA VAL A 309 -1.08 -24.93 -10.69
C VAL A 309 0.06 -24.35 -9.86
N ARG A 310 0.16 -24.74 -8.58
CA ARG A 310 1.22 -24.31 -7.68
C ARG A 310 2.61 -24.70 -8.19
N GLU A 311 2.77 -25.93 -8.71
CA GLU A 311 4.01 -26.37 -9.32
C GLU A 311 4.36 -25.57 -10.58
N ALA A 312 3.37 -25.25 -11.42
CA ALA A 312 3.58 -24.45 -12.62
C ALA A 312 4.02 -23.00 -12.32
N PHE A 313 3.47 -22.39 -11.26
CA PHE A 313 3.90 -21.06 -10.82
C PHE A 313 5.29 -21.08 -10.16
N GLY A 314 5.66 -22.17 -9.49
CA GLY A 314 6.97 -22.33 -8.85
C GLY A 314 7.28 -21.22 -7.82
N TYR A 315 6.25 -20.56 -7.27
CA TYR A 315 6.42 -19.43 -6.37
C TYR A 315 6.98 -19.89 -5.02
N GLN A 316 8.04 -19.22 -4.58
CA GLN A 316 8.70 -19.48 -3.31
C GLN A 316 8.59 -18.26 -2.40
N PRO A 317 7.73 -18.31 -1.37
CA PRO A 317 7.50 -17.16 -0.49
C PRO A 317 8.74 -16.67 0.27
N ASP A 318 9.71 -17.56 0.54
CA ASP A 318 10.96 -17.21 1.24
C ASP A 318 11.99 -16.54 0.32
N ALA A 319 11.86 -16.70 -0.99
CA ALA A 319 12.71 -16.05 -1.98
C ALA A 319 12.18 -14.65 -2.38
N ASP A 320 10.95 -14.32 -2.01
CA ASP A 320 10.32 -13.03 -2.30
C ASP A 320 10.81 -11.95 -1.33
N THR A 321 11.90 -11.31 -1.69
CA THR A 321 12.52 -10.24 -0.87
C THR A 321 11.72 -8.94 -0.84
N GLU A 322 10.81 -8.73 -1.78
CA GLU A 322 9.93 -7.55 -1.80
C GLU A 322 8.78 -7.67 -0.80
N ASN A 323 8.42 -8.92 -0.44
CA ASN A 323 7.33 -9.22 0.49
C ASN A 323 7.81 -10.12 1.65
N PRO A 324 8.74 -9.66 2.48
CA PRO A 324 9.30 -10.47 3.56
C PRO A 324 8.26 -10.76 4.64
N ALA A 325 8.23 -11.99 5.12
CA ALA A 325 7.44 -12.41 6.27
C ALA A 325 8.22 -12.28 7.59
N ASP A 326 9.54 -12.33 7.51
CA ASP A 326 10.47 -12.20 8.63
C ASP A 326 10.41 -10.77 9.18
N SER A 327 10.54 -10.62 10.49
CA SER A 327 10.51 -9.32 11.17
C SER A 327 11.91 -8.87 11.61
N VAL A 328 12.08 -7.56 11.79
CA VAL A 328 13.35 -6.96 12.22
C VAL A 328 13.22 -6.52 13.67
N PHE A 329 14.05 -7.06 14.53
CA PHE A 329 14.16 -6.71 15.95
C PHE A 329 15.51 -6.06 16.23
N CYS A 330 15.62 -5.34 17.35
CA CYS A 330 16.86 -4.68 17.77
C CYS A 330 17.32 -5.20 19.15
N SER A 331 18.57 -5.59 19.24
CA SER A 331 19.21 -5.92 20.51
C SER A 331 20.56 -5.23 20.61
N HIS A 332 20.81 -4.53 21.71
CA HIS A 332 22.07 -3.81 21.96
C HIS A 332 22.47 -2.84 20.84
N GLY A 333 21.48 -2.25 20.14
CA GLY A 333 21.73 -1.29 19.05
C GLY A 333 22.03 -1.94 17.69
N ALA A 334 21.94 -3.27 17.55
CA ALA A 334 22.06 -3.98 16.30
C ALA A 334 20.72 -4.62 15.89
N GLY A 335 20.29 -4.36 14.65
CA GLY A 335 19.10 -5.00 14.08
C GLY A 335 19.43 -6.46 13.71
N TYR A 336 18.50 -7.37 13.98
CA TYR A 336 18.57 -8.77 13.57
C TYR A 336 17.22 -9.26 13.04
N LEU A 337 17.26 -10.25 12.16
CA LEU A 337 16.05 -10.84 11.58
C LEU A 337 15.56 -11.99 12.45
N VAL A 338 14.26 -12.01 12.71
CA VAL A 338 13.52 -13.11 13.33
C VAL A 338 12.64 -13.74 12.28
N LYS A 339 12.70 -15.06 12.16
CA LYS A 339 11.91 -15.83 11.21
C LYS A 339 10.41 -15.71 11.50
N TRP A 340 9.60 -15.76 10.46
CA TRP A 340 8.15 -15.56 10.53
C TRP A 340 7.44 -16.45 11.55
N ASP A 341 7.91 -17.69 11.76
CA ASP A 341 7.36 -18.67 12.71
C ASP A 341 7.73 -18.34 14.17
N GLU A 342 8.85 -17.65 14.39
CA GLU A 342 9.31 -17.23 15.70
C GLU A 342 8.82 -15.83 16.11
N VAL A 343 8.36 -15.00 15.17
CA VAL A 343 7.93 -13.61 15.43
C VAL A 343 6.89 -13.50 16.55
N PRO A 344 5.85 -14.35 16.64
CA PRO A 344 4.86 -14.24 17.72
C PRO A 344 5.47 -14.43 19.12
N ALA A 345 6.50 -15.25 19.25
CA ALA A 345 7.19 -15.46 20.52
C ALA A 345 8.11 -14.30 20.94
N HIS A 346 8.54 -13.47 19.97
CA HIS A 346 9.38 -12.29 20.20
C HIS A 346 8.60 -10.99 20.30
N ALA A 347 7.27 -11.01 20.06
CA ALA A 347 6.43 -9.83 20.06
C ALA A 347 6.47 -9.08 21.41
N HIS A 348 6.55 -7.76 21.35
CA HIS A 348 6.61 -6.89 22.53
C HIS A 348 5.21 -6.52 23.08
N VAL A 349 4.17 -6.75 22.29
CA VAL A 349 2.77 -6.47 22.62
C VAL A 349 1.99 -7.78 22.68
N ALA A 350 1.18 -7.95 23.70
CA ALA A 350 0.27 -9.08 23.75
C ALA A 350 -0.79 -8.97 22.65
N SER A 351 -1.20 -10.12 22.10
CA SER A 351 -2.32 -10.19 21.17
C SER A 351 -3.54 -9.45 21.73
N GLY A 352 -4.16 -8.59 20.93
CA GLY A 352 -5.39 -7.88 21.27
C GLY A 352 -6.62 -8.81 21.29
N LEU A 353 -6.48 -10.05 20.86
CA LEU A 353 -7.49 -11.10 20.89
C LEU A 353 -7.52 -11.67 22.31
N GLY A 354 -8.45 -11.25 23.16
CA GLY A 354 -8.60 -11.77 24.53
C GLY A 354 -8.64 -13.31 24.58
N ARG A 355 -8.73 -13.91 25.78
CA ARG A 355 -8.67 -15.35 26.08
C ARG A 355 -9.52 -16.32 25.23
N ASN A 356 -10.30 -15.82 24.26
CA ASN A 356 -11.17 -16.59 23.37
C ASN A 356 -10.69 -16.68 21.91
N ALA A 357 -9.41 -16.36 21.62
CA ALA A 357 -8.88 -16.49 20.27
C ALA A 357 -8.85 -17.95 19.80
N PRO A 358 -9.22 -18.23 18.51
CA PRO A 358 -9.03 -19.56 17.93
C PRO A 358 -7.54 -19.92 17.97
N GLY A 359 -7.17 -20.94 18.73
CA GLY A 359 -5.77 -21.36 18.97
C GLY A 359 -5.26 -21.14 20.40
N ALA A 360 -5.99 -20.40 21.25
CA ALA A 360 -5.59 -20.11 22.64
C ALA A 360 -5.56 -21.37 23.56
N GLN A 361 -6.05 -22.51 23.08
CA GLN A 361 -6.01 -23.77 23.84
C GLN A 361 -4.69 -24.51 23.68
N GLN A 362 -3.97 -24.33 22.58
CA GLN A 362 -2.62 -24.90 22.41
C GLN A 362 -1.55 -24.03 23.10
N ALA A 363 -1.72 -22.69 23.06
CA ALA A 363 -0.82 -21.76 23.77
C ALA A 363 -0.91 -21.88 25.30
N LYS A 364 -2.01 -22.41 25.87
CA LYS A 364 -2.13 -22.60 27.33
C LYS A 364 -1.26 -23.73 27.88
N GLN A 365 -0.98 -24.76 27.10
CA GLN A 365 -0.06 -25.82 27.54
C GLN A 365 1.40 -25.38 27.47
N GLU A 366 1.72 -24.56 26.46
CA GLU A 366 3.07 -23.97 26.32
C GLU A 366 3.33 -22.82 27.31
N GLU A 367 2.28 -22.04 27.70
CA GLU A 367 2.38 -21.00 28.76
C GLU A 367 2.49 -21.60 30.18
N GLU A 368 1.90 -22.75 30.47
CA GLU A 368 2.08 -23.41 31.76
C GLU A 368 3.50 -23.95 31.92
N ASP A 369 4.10 -24.50 30.86
CA ASP A 369 5.51 -24.95 30.89
C ASP A 369 6.50 -23.76 30.92
N ALA A 370 6.21 -22.67 30.18
CA ALA A 370 7.02 -21.46 30.22
C ALA A 370 6.84 -20.64 31.51
N SER A 371 5.69 -20.74 32.19
CA SER A 371 5.45 -20.04 33.47
C SER A 371 6.25 -20.65 34.62
N ASP A 372 6.54 -21.94 34.58
CA ASP A 372 7.38 -22.60 35.58
C ASP A 372 8.87 -22.23 35.41
N GLU A 373 9.36 -22.11 34.17
CA GLU A 373 10.73 -21.60 33.92
C GLU A 373 10.89 -20.12 34.23
N ALA A 374 9.86 -19.28 33.92
CA ALA A 374 9.86 -17.86 34.26
C ALA A 374 9.72 -17.60 35.76
N SER A 375 9.00 -18.48 36.49
CA SER A 375 8.89 -18.41 37.95
C SER A 375 10.20 -18.77 38.63
N ASP A 376 10.96 -19.72 38.07
CA ASP A 376 12.29 -20.09 38.54
C ASP A 376 13.35 -19.05 38.20
N ALA A 377 13.24 -18.37 37.05
CA ALA A 377 14.08 -17.23 36.70
C ALA A 377 13.82 -16.02 37.62
N ARG A 378 12.55 -15.75 37.96
CA ARG A 378 12.19 -14.70 38.94
C ARG A 378 12.62 -15.06 40.35
N ARG A 379 12.55 -16.32 40.78
CA ARG A 379 13.13 -16.79 42.07
C ARG A 379 14.64 -16.60 42.11
N ARG A 380 15.34 -16.91 41.02
CA ARG A 380 16.81 -16.68 40.91
C ARG A 380 17.17 -15.21 40.91
N ALA A 381 16.36 -14.35 40.22
CA ALA A 381 16.54 -12.89 40.23
C ALA A 381 16.21 -12.28 41.60
N ALA A 382 15.18 -12.78 42.30
CA ALA A 382 14.84 -12.34 43.64
C ALA A 382 15.85 -12.83 44.73
N ALA A 383 16.52 -13.96 44.46
CA ALA A 383 17.61 -14.45 45.28
C ALA A 383 18.94 -13.68 45.03
N TYR A 384 19.05 -12.95 43.92
CA TYR A 384 20.16 -12.09 43.56
C TYR A 384 19.95 -10.65 44.06
N CYS A 385 19.60 -10.48 45.31
CA CYS A 385 19.71 -9.19 46.00
C CYS A 385 21.18 -8.96 46.32
N GLY A 386 21.90 -8.29 45.40
CA GLY A 386 23.21 -7.75 45.68
C GLY A 386 23.15 -6.88 46.95
N THR A 387 24.11 -7.07 47.85
CA THR A 387 24.19 -6.23 49.06
C THR A 387 24.48 -4.80 48.63
N LEU A 388 24.02 -3.85 49.43
CA LEU A 388 24.20 -2.38 49.24
C LEU A 388 25.66 -1.97 49.01
N GLU A 389 26.60 -2.81 49.42
CA GLU A 389 28.04 -2.68 49.17
C GLU A 389 28.46 -3.04 47.78
N GLN A 390 27.85 -4.07 47.15
CA GLN A 390 28.09 -4.46 45.74
C GLN A 390 27.55 -3.41 44.77
N ASP A 391 26.43 -2.78 45.08
CA ASP A 391 25.90 -1.66 44.28
C ASP A 391 26.82 -0.42 44.34
N LYS A 392 27.43 -0.15 45.51
CA LYS A 392 28.43 0.90 45.65
C LYS A 392 29.72 0.61 44.89
N GLU A 393 30.12 -0.62 44.85
CA GLU A 393 31.33 -1.07 44.14
C GLU A 393 31.13 -1.01 42.62
N LEU A 394 29.95 -1.41 42.12
CA LEU A 394 29.51 -1.21 40.72
C LEU A 394 29.45 0.25 40.32
N LEU A 395 28.94 1.11 41.17
CA LEU A 395 28.87 2.56 40.92
C LEU A 395 30.27 3.17 40.87
N ALA A 396 31.20 2.72 41.78
CA ALA A 396 32.59 3.17 41.80
C ALA A 396 33.37 2.70 40.54
N ILE A 397 33.10 1.50 40.05
CA ILE A 397 33.66 0.99 38.79
C ILE A 397 33.14 1.79 37.59
N PHE A 398 31.85 2.12 37.58
CA PHE A 398 31.22 2.91 36.51
C PHE A 398 31.78 4.35 36.48
N GLU A 399 31.90 5.01 37.64
CA GLU A 399 32.49 6.35 37.73
C GLU A 399 33.98 6.37 37.36
N ARG A 400 34.73 5.29 37.66
CA ARG A 400 36.14 5.17 37.28
C ARG A 400 36.33 4.96 35.78
N THR A 401 35.33 4.35 35.08
CA THR A 401 35.41 4.02 33.66
C THR A 401 34.86 5.14 32.78
N TYR A 402 33.78 5.83 33.20
CA TYR A 402 33.06 6.79 32.39
C TYR A 402 33.02 8.21 32.98
N GLY A 403 33.67 8.45 34.14
CA GLY A 403 33.71 9.74 34.81
C GLY A 403 32.48 10.00 35.71
N PRO A 404 32.52 11.04 36.56
CA PRO A 404 31.50 11.30 37.59
C PRO A 404 30.14 11.60 36.97
N ILE A 405 29.11 10.91 37.42
CA ILE A 405 27.73 11.08 36.99
C ILE A 405 27.22 12.43 37.54
N LYS A 406 27.00 13.42 36.69
CA LYS A 406 26.33 14.67 37.07
C LYS A 406 24.85 14.38 37.35
N ARG A 407 24.52 14.16 38.63
CA ARG A 407 23.13 14.14 39.11
C ARG A 407 22.54 15.54 38.94
N ARG A 408 21.50 15.67 38.13
CA ARG A 408 20.75 16.91 37.94
C ARG A 408 19.87 17.11 39.17
N GLY A 409 20.33 17.99 40.08
CA GLY A 409 19.53 18.78 41.01
C GLY A 409 18.64 18.05 42.00
N GLU A 410 19.18 17.71 43.17
CA GLU A 410 18.42 17.73 44.40
C GLU A 410 18.18 19.21 44.80
N ALA A 411 16.98 19.74 44.46
CA ALA A 411 16.37 20.88 45.17
C ALA A 411 14.92 21.01 44.73
N ALA A 412 14.01 20.43 45.51
CA ALA A 412 12.73 21.02 45.87
C ALA A 412 11.78 19.94 46.44
N GLY A 413 11.49 20.08 47.62
CA GLY A 413 10.64 19.60 48.66
C GLY A 413 9.44 18.76 48.30
N GLN A 414 9.27 17.73 49.11
CA GLN A 414 8.04 16.99 49.37
C GLN A 414 6.93 17.96 49.85
N HIS A 415 6.20 18.61 48.98
CA HIS A 415 4.95 19.29 49.39
C HIS A 415 3.98 19.64 48.26
N ASP A 416 3.84 18.86 47.18
CA ASP A 416 2.86 19.22 46.15
C ASP A 416 2.11 18.09 45.47
N GLN A 417 2.05 16.89 46.05
CA GLN A 417 1.23 15.81 45.48
C GLN A 417 -0.26 15.83 45.91
N LEU A 418 -0.67 16.72 46.81
CA LEU A 418 -2.06 16.84 47.25
C LEU A 418 -2.82 18.03 46.63
N ALA A 419 -2.12 18.98 46.02
CA ALA A 419 -2.74 20.12 45.33
C ALA A 419 -3.21 19.83 43.91
N ALA A 420 -2.58 18.86 43.22
CA ALA A 420 -2.91 18.50 41.83
C ALA A 420 -4.25 17.76 41.65
N ARG A 421 -4.85 17.24 42.72
CA ARG A 421 -6.14 16.52 42.65
C ARG A 421 -7.40 17.38 42.84
N LYS A 422 -7.26 18.69 43.18
CA LYS A 422 -8.39 19.60 43.38
C LYS A 422 -8.61 20.62 42.25
N ALA A 423 -7.77 20.68 41.24
CA ALA A 423 -7.84 21.69 40.18
C ALA A 423 -8.68 21.27 38.94
N PHE A 424 -9.37 20.12 38.97
CA PHE A 424 -10.19 19.67 37.84
C PHE A 424 -11.69 19.89 38.04
N ARG A 425 -12.07 21.07 38.58
CA ARG A 425 -13.47 21.50 38.53
C ARG A 425 -13.51 23.03 38.43
N SER A 426 -14.07 23.50 37.36
CA SER A 426 -14.47 24.84 36.96
C SER A 426 -13.53 25.54 35.96
N VAL A 427 -13.89 25.47 34.69
CA VAL A 427 -13.37 26.36 33.67
C VAL A 427 -14.45 27.38 33.35
N GLY A 428 -14.28 28.59 33.88
CA GLY A 428 -14.81 29.80 33.30
C GLY A 428 -13.65 30.51 32.56
N PRO A 429 -13.91 31.38 31.59
CA PRO A 429 -12.87 31.95 30.75
C PRO A 429 -12.06 32.99 31.53
N SER A 430 -10.80 32.73 31.82
CA SER A 430 -9.85 33.69 32.34
C SER A 430 -8.65 33.86 31.45
N GLN A 431 -8.52 35.07 30.96
CA GLN A 431 -7.37 35.65 30.33
C GLN A 431 -6.16 35.57 31.28
N ASN A 432 -5.16 34.76 30.94
CA ASN A 432 -3.76 34.99 31.30
C ASN A 432 -2.87 34.20 30.32
N ARG A 433 -2.49 34.88 29.25
CA ARG A 433 -1.40 34.44 28.38
C ARG A 433 -0.09 34.73 29.12
N THR A 434 0.62 33.67 29.52
CA THR A 434 2.06 33.76 29.75
C THR A 434 2.72 34.25 28.46
N PRO A 435 3.64 35.21 28.50
CA PRO A 435 4.31 35.68 27.30
C PRO A 435 5.08 34.51 26.66
N ALA A 436 4.73 34.22 25.42
CA ALA A 436 5.51 33.30 24.59
C ALA A 436 6.96 33.82 24.51
N ALA A 437 7.92 32.89 24.55
CA ALA A 437 9.32 33.21 24.30
C ALA A 437 9.43 34.04 23.01
N PRO A 438 10.31 35.06 22.97
CA PRO A 438 10.45 35.89 21.78
C PRO A 438 10.78 34.96 20.59
N PRO A 439 10.17 35.21 19.40
CA PRO A 439 10.42 34.41 18.22
C PRO A 439 11.91 34.49 17.87
N PRO A 440 12.49 33.36 17.42
CA PRO A 440 13.90 33.33 17.02
C PRO A 440 14.18 34.43 16.00
N SER A 441 15.19 35.27 16.28
CA SER A 441 15.63 36.37 15.43
C SER A 441 16.65 35.88 14.42
N GLY A 442 16.18 35.33 13.30
CA GLY A 442 17.02 34.85 12.21
C GLY A 442 16.27 34.86 10.88
N PRO A 443 16.94 34.63 9.75
CA PRO A 443 16.27 34.49 8.47
C PRO A 443 15.23 33.35 8.51
N GLU A 444 14.13 33.56 7.82
CA GLU A 444 13.11 32.51 7.65
C GLU A 444 13.57 31.51 6.59
N TYR A 445 13.54 30.20 6.90
CA TYR A 445 13.83 29.14 5.96
C TYR A 445 12.55 28.60 5.35
N LEU A 446 12.53 28.45 4.02
CA LEU A 446 11.41 27.91 3.26
C LEU A 446 11.83 26.58 2.62
N LEU A 447 11.39 25.47 3.19
CA LEU A 447 11.59 24.13 2.64
C LEU A 447 10.44 23.79 1.68
N VAL A 448 10.77 23.37 0.46
CA VAL A 448 9.78 23.11 -0.59
C VAL A 448 10.00 21.71 -1.17
N ASP A 449 8.98 20.86 -1.11
CA ASP A 449 8.95 19.62 -1.88
C ASP A 449 8.69 19.95 -3.36
N GLY A 450 9.70 19.76 -4.18
CA GLY A 450 9.66 20.19 -5.58
C GLY A 450 8.64 19.44 -6.43
N TYR A 451 8.57 18.12 -6.30
CA TYR A 451 7.61 17.35 -7.10
C TYR A 451 6.18 17.53 -6.61
N ASN A 452 5.98 17.64 -5.31
CA ASN A 452 4.67 17.90 -4.75
C ASN A 452 4.09 19.23 -5.26
N VAL A 453 4.92 20.28 -5.34
CA VAL A 453 4.52 21.57 -5.89
C VAL A 453 4.32 21.52 -7.41
N ILE A 454 5.22 20.89 -8.17
CA ILE A 454 5.11 20.76 -9.64
C ILE A 454 3.78 20.08 -10.01
N PHE A 455 3.40 19.01 -9.33
CA PHE A 455 2.18 18.28 -9.65
C PHE A 455 0.92 18.91 -9.07
N ALA A 456 1.03 19.79 -8.05
CA ALA A 456 -0.11 20.50 -7.48
C ALA A 456 -0.50 21.76 -8.25
N TRP A 457 0.43 22.41 -8.97
CA TRP A 457 0.20 23.63 -9.72
C TRP A 457 -0.12 23.34 -11.17
N ASP A 458 -1.27 23.78 -11.67
CA ASP A 458 -1.77 23.44 -13.00
C ASP A 458 -0.84 23.91 -14.14
N GLU A 459 -0.13 25.03 -13.97
CA GLU A 459 0.86 25.55 -14.93
C GLU A 459 2.07 24.64 -15.02
N LEU A 460 2.66 24.29 -13.87
CA LEU A 460 3.88 23.46 -13.81
C LEU A 460 3.57 22.01 -14.20
N LYS A 461 2.39 21.50 -13.86
CA LYS A 461 1.94 20.17 -14.23
C LYS A 461 1.81 20.00 -15.76
N LYS A 462 1.33 21.03 -16.47
CA LYS A 462 1.29 20.99 -17.93
C LYS A 462 2.71 20.96 -18.54
N ILE A 463 3.63 21.79 -18.03
CA ILE A 463 5.02 21.78 -18.48
C ILE A 463 5.68 20.43 -18.15
N ALA A 464 5.42 19.87 -16.98
CA ALA A 464 5.98 18.59 -16.56
C ALA A 464 5.49 17.39 -17.40
N ALA A 465 4.30 17.47 -17.98
CA ALA A 465 3.79 16.47 -18.91
C ALA A 465 4.58 16.42 -20.24
N GLU A 466 5.15 17.55 -20.67
CA GLU A 466 5.98 17.64 -21.86
C GLU A 466 7.47 17.46 -21.54
N ASN A 467 7.95 18.13 -20.50
CA ASN A 467 9.35 18.10 -20.08
C ASN A 467 9.50 18.41 -18.59
N LEU A 468 9.85 17.39 -17.81
CA LEU A 468 10.00 17.49 -16.36
C LEU A 468 11.14 18.43 -15.93
N ASP A 469 12.25 18.49 -16.70
CA ASP A 469 13.38 19.39 -16.42
C ASP A 469 13.01 20.85 -16.69
N ALA A 470 12.18 21.11 -17.68
CA ALA A 470 11.64 22.46 -17.91
C ALA A 470 10.74 22.90 -16.75
N ALA A 471 9.90 22.00 -16.21
CA ALA A 471 9.07 22.29 -15.05
C ALA A 471 9.90 22.56 -13.79
N ARG A 472 10.99 21.80 -13.57
CA ARG A 472 11.95 22.05 -12.47
C ARG A 472 12.56 23.43 -12.57
N ARG A 473 13.11 23.80 -13.74
CA ARG A 473 13.69 25.12 -13.96
C ARG A 473 12.69 26.23 -13.76
N ARG A 474 11.48 26.07 -14.27
CA ARG A 474 10.40 27.06 -14.08
C ARG A 474 10.05 27.24 -12.60
N LEU A 475 9.98 26.17 -11.82
CA LEU A 475 9.76 26.26 -10.37
C LEU A 475 10.94 26.95 -9.67
N MET A 476 12.18 26.65 -10.06
CA MET A 476 13.38 27.29 -9.50
C MET A 476 13.36 28.80 -9.72
N ASP A 477 13.03 29.27 -10.94
CA ASP A 477 12.93 30.70 -11.26
C ASP A 477 11.83 31.40 -10.44
N ILE A 478 10.67 30.78 -10.29
CA ILE A 478 9.57 31.30 -9.47
C ILE A 478 9.99 31.44 -8.00
N LEU A 479 10.65 30.43 -7.44
CA LEU A 479 11.12 30.44 -6.06
C LEU A 479 12.24 31.46 -5.83
N CYS A 480 13.12 31.65 -6.78
CA CYS A 480 14.16 32.71 -6.72
C CYS A 480 13.55 34.09 -6.62
N ASN A 481 12.55 34.39 -7.45
CA ASN A 481 11.84 35.67 -7.44
C ASN A 481 11.09 35.87 -6.12
N TYR A 482 10.36 34.85 -5.66
CA TYR A 482 9.63 34.88 -4.41
C TYR A 482 10.57 35.13 -3.22
N ALA A 483 11.68 34.38 -3.15
CA ALA A 483 12.63 34.47 -2.04
C ALA A 483 13.34 35.83 -1.98
N GLY A 484 13.65 36.41 -3.13
CA GLY A 484 14.23 37.74 -3.22
C GLY A 484 13.32 38.83 -2.65
N TYR A 485 12.02 38.74 -2.95
CA TYR A 485 11.02 39.68 -2.43
C TYR A 485 10.73 39.50 -0.94
N ARG A 486 10.53 38.25 -0.51
CA ARG A 486 10.19 37.90 0.90
C ARG A 486 11.40 37.87 1.84
N LYS A 487 12.63 37.97 1.30
CA LYS A 487 13.90 37.87 2.06
C LYS A 487 14.00 36.62 2.92
N CYS A 488 13.57 35.46 2.38
CA CYS A 488 13.69 34.15 3.01
C CYS A 488 14.78 33.32 2.32
N VAL A 489 15.24 32.26 2.97
CA VAL A 489 16.21 31.30 2.43
C VAL A 489 15.46 30.08 1.92
N PRO A 490 15.27 29.93 0.59
CA PRO A 490 14.54 28.80 0.04
C PRO A 490 15.47 27.58 -0.14
N ILE A 491 14.96 26.42 0.23
CA ILE A 491 15.57 25.10 0.03
C ILE A 491 14.57 24.23 -0.73
N LEU A 492 14.88 23.93 -1.98
CA LEU A 492 14.06 23.10 -2.85
C LEU A 492 14.61 21.68 -2.87
N VAL A 493 13.77 20.71 -2.60
CA VAL A 493 14.16 19.29 -2.50
C VAL A 493 13.50 18.49 -3.60
N PHE A 494 14.27 17.66 -4.29
CA PHE A 494 13.81 16.72 -5.29
C PHE A 494 14.25 15.30 -4.97
N ASP A 495 13.38 14.31 -5.21
CA ASP A 495 13.72 12.89 -5.10
C ASP A 495 14.70 12.46 -6.21
N ALA A 496 15.79 11.79 -5.81
CA ALA A 496 16.86 11.36 -6.73
C ALA A 496 16.44 10.23 -7.68
N TYR A 497 15.42 9.43 -7.35
CA TYR A 497 15.03 8.28 -8.18
C TYR A 497 14.61 8.67 -9.61
N ARG A 498 14.36 9.94 -9.86
CA ARG A 498 14.05 10.51 -11.19
C ARG A 498 15.24 11.17 -11.88
N VAL A 499 16.45 11.11 -11.27
CA VAL A 499 17.69 11.65 -11.84
C VAL A 499 18.72 10.54 -11.91
N LYS A 500 19.06 10.07 -13.11
CA LYS A 500 20.01 8.98 -13.31
C LYS A 500 21.43 9.41 -12.92
N GLY A 501 22.04 8.77 -11.92
CA GLY A 501 23.48 8.67 -11.76
C GLY A 501 24.16 9.52 -10.70
N ALA A 502 23.46 10.13 -9.73
CA ALA A 502 24.10 11.02 -8.77
C ALA A 502 23.95 10.55 -7.32
N GLY A 503 25.09 10.53 -6.60
CA GLY A 503 25.08 10.70 -5.15
C GLY A 503 24.43 12.03 -4.78
N ARG A 504 24.18 12.30 -3.47
CA ARG A 504 23.58 13.55 -3.00
C ARG A 504 24.26 14.75 -3.67
N GLU A 505 23.55 15.41 -4.60
CA GLU A 505 24.02 16.62 -5.25
C GLU A 505 23.32 17.83 -4.63
N GLN A 506 24.11 18.79 -4.21
CA GLN A 506 23.63 20.09 -3.77
C GLN A 506 24.05 21.11 -4.82
N GLU A 507 23.08 21.76 -5.41
CA GLU A 507 23.27 22.79 -6.40
C GLU A 507 22.75 24.13 -5.83
N THR A 508 23.41 25.22 -6.15
CA THR A 508 22.94 26.57 -5.83
C THR A 508 22.47 27.25 -7.10
N TRP A 509 21.18 27.54 -7.18
CA TRP A 509 20.58 28.26 -8.29
C TRP A 509 20.23 29.68 -7.85
N HIS A 510 21.10 30.65 -8.20
CA HIS A 510 21.02 32.04 -7.72
C HIS A 510 20.95 32.13 -6.17
N ASN A 511 19.78 32.49 -5.60
CA ASN A 511 19.53 32.58 -4.17
C ASN A 511 18.78 31.37 -3.61
N LEU A 512 18.64 30.27 -4.36
CA LEU A 512 17.94 29.05 -4.04
C LEU A 512 18.93 27.90 -3.83
N HIS A 513 18.78 27.16 -2.75
CA HIS A 513 19.48 25.89 -2.53
C HIS A 513 18.63 24.74 -3.08
N VAL A 514 19.14 24.02 -4.08
CA VAL A 514 18.49 22.85 -4.66
C VAL A 514 19.20 21.59 -4.16
N ILE A 515 18.44 20.65 -3.64
CA ILE A 515 18.96 19.41 -3.09
C ILE A 515 18.28 18.24 -3.78
N TYR A 516 19.08 17.34 -4.34
CA TYR A 516 18.65 16.05 -4.83
C TYR A 516 18.96 15.00 -3.76
N THR A 517 17.96 14.26 -3.31
CA THR A 517 18.14 13.26 -2.26
C THR A 517 18.97 12.07 -2.76
N ARG A 518 19.40 11.19 -1.86
CA ARG A 518 20.07 9.94 -2.26
C ARG A 518 19.03 8.90 -2.71
N GLU A 519 19.46 7.88 -3.43
CA GLU A 519 18.61 6.82 -3.99
C GLU A 519 17.74 6.09 -2.94
N ALA A 520 18.11 6.16 -1.65
CA ALA A 520 17.39 5.58 -0.51
C ALA A 520 16.74 6.64 0.43
N GLU A 521 16.79 7.93 0.08
CA GLU A 521 16.26 9.04 0.89
C GLU A 521 15.18 9.78 0.10
N THR A 522 13.94 9.84 0.61
CA THR A 522 12.86 10.61 -0.03
C THR A 522 12.99 12.10 0.29
N ALA A 523 12.35 12.96 -0.53
CA ALA A 523 12.29 14.41 -0.26
C ALA A 523 11.68 14.67 1.12
N ASP A 524 10.65 13.92 1.50
CA ASP A 524 9.95 14.01 2.77
C ASP A 524 10.88 13.75 3.95
N MET A 525 11.67 12.66 3.90
CA MET A 525 12.66 12.34 4.95
C MET A 525 13.73 13.43 5.11
N PHE A 526 14.15 14.03 3.97
CA PHE A 526 15.10 15.12 4.03
C PHE A 526 14.48 16.37 4.65
N ILE A 527 13.27 16.75 4.22
CA ILE A 527 12.54 17.93 4.72
C ILE A 527 12.28 17.80 6.22
N GLU A 528 11.87 16.63 6.69
CA GLU A 528 11.65 16.37 8.12
C GLU A 528 12.91 16.58 8.94
N ARG A 529 14.02 15.97 8.53
CA ARG A 529 15.31 16.13 9.21
C ARG A 529 15.81 17.56 9.21
N ALA A 530 15.75 18.23 8.06
CA ALA A 530 16.15 19.63 7.91
C ALA A 530 15.25 20.55 8.77
N THR A 531 13.95 20.28 8.82
CA THR A 531 13.00 21.01 9.67
C THR A 531 13.36 20.87 11.14
N HIS A 532 13.67 19.66 11.60
CA HIS A 532 14.05 19.42 13.00
C HIS A 532 15.35 20.14 13.39
N GLU A 533 16.30 20.23 12.49
CA GLU A 533 17.57 20.93 12.75
C GLU A 533 17.41 22.44 12.70
N LEU A 534 16.73 22.98 11.70
CA LEU A 534 16.58 24.42 11.48
C LEU A 534 15.60 25.08 12.46
N ALA A 535 14.52 24.40 12.84
CA ALA A 535 13.50 24.95 13.72
C ALA A 535 14.01 25.23 15.16
N LYS A 536 15.18 24.68 15.53
CA LYS A 536 15.83 24.98 16.83
C LYS A 536 16.24 26.44 16.98
N ASN A 537 16.65 27.06 15.87
CA ASN A 537 17.26 28.40 15.89
C ASN A 537 16.61 29.40 14.92
N HIS A 538 15.78 28.93 13.99
CA HIS A 538 15.21 29.72 12.92
C HIS A 538 13.70 29.48 12.75
N ARG A 539 13.04 30.43 12.09
CA ARG A 539 11.67 30.21 11.61
C ARG A 539 11.71 29.32 10.38
N VAL A 540 10.97 28.25 10.39
CA VAL A 540 10.91 27.30 9.27
C VAL A 540 9.49 27.21 8.76
N ARG A 541 9.32 27.35 7.43
CA ARG A 541 8.08 27.07 6.70
C ARG A 541 8.31 25.90 5.77
N VAL A 542 7.35 25.00 5.72
CA VAL A 542 7.41 23.83 4.86
C VAL A 542 6.23 23.82 3.91
N VAL A 543 6.51 23.68 2.62
CA VAL A 543 5.53 23.60 1.55
C VAL A 543 5.44 22.14 1.08
N SER A 544 4.37 21.45 1.46
CA SER A 544 4.03 20.11 1.02
C SER A 544 2.51 19.92 1.04
N SER A 545 1.97 19.10 0.13
CA SER A 545 0.54 18.73 0.08
C SER A 545 0.26 17.36 0.67
N ASP A 546 1.29 16.59 1.05
CA ASP A 546 1.08 15.28 1.64
C ASP A 546 0.49 15.38 3.04
N GLY A 547 -0.62 14.61 3.26
CA GLY A 547 -1.37 14.64 4.50
C GLY A 547 -0.65 14.01 5.69
N ALA A 548 0.27 13.08 5.45
CA ALA A 548 1.02 12.37 6.49
C ALA A 548 2.12 13.24 7.11
N GLU A 549 2.82 14.07 6.32
CA GLU A 549 3.84 15.01 6.79
C GLU A 549 3.27 16.13 7.71
N GLN A 550 1.96 16.38 7.61
CA GLN A 550 1.31 17.51 8.30
C GLN A 550 1.48 17.49 9.82
N ILE A 551 1.54 16.30 10.42
CA ILE A 551 1.56 16.13 11.87
C ILE A 551 2.99 16.27 12.42
N ILE A 552 3.98 15.81 11.67
CA ILE A 552 5.39 15.79 12.07
C ILE A 552 5.97 17.21 12.06
N ILE A 553 5.63 17.99 11.04
CA ILE A 553 6.08 19.37 10.87
C ILE A 553 5.54 20.28 11.98
N LEU A 554 4.27 20.12 12.37
CA LEU A 554 3.67 20.86 13.48
C LEU A 554 4.29 20.50 14.84
N GLY A 555 4.70 19.24 15.05
CA GLY A 555 5.38 18.80 16.27
C GLY A 555 6.76 19.42 16.48
N ASN A 556 7.43 19.82 15.40
CA ASN A 556 8.76 20.45 15.44
C ASN A 556 8.74 21.99 15.46
N GLY A 557 7.56 22.62 15.56
CA GLY A 557 7.43 24.08 15.66
C GLY A 557 7.58 24.84 14.32
N ALA A 558 7.55 24.15 13.18
CA ALA A 558 7.56 24.75 11.86
C ALA A 558 6.16 25.09 11.36
N LEU A 559 6.04 26.11 10.51
CA LEU A 559 4.77 26.51 9.91
C LEU A 559 4.58 25.78 8.58
N ARG A 560 3.48 25.07 8.45
CA ARG A 560 3.13 24.36 7.22
C ARG A 560 2.26 25.21 6.29
N VAL A 561 2.54 25.09 4.99
CA VAL A 561 1.74 25.69 3.90
C VAL A 561 1.44 24.62 2.86
N SER A 562 0.18 24.43 2.47
CA SER A 562 -0.13 23.50 1.36
C SER A 562 0.35 24.06 0.03
N ALA A 563 0.73 23.21 -0.94
CA ALA A 563 1.21 23.64 -2.24
C ALA A 563 0.24 24.59 -2.97
N ARG A 564 -1.08 24.37 -2.84
CA ARG A 564 -2.10 25.27 -3.40
C ARG A 564 -2.23 26.60 -2.65
N ALA A 565 -2.02 26.61 -1.33
CA ALA A 565 -2.00 27.86 -0.57
C ALA A 565 -0.76 28.67 -0.89
N PHE A 566 0.37 27.99 -1.09
CA PHE A 566 1.62 28.59 -1.51
C PHE A 566 1.55 29.15 -2.93
N GLU A 567 0.87 28.48 -3.88
CA GLU A 567 0.62 29.03 -5.22
C GLU A 567 -0.08 30.38 -5.17
N ARG A 568 -1.13 30.50 -4.33
CA ARG A 568 -1.85 31.77 -4.17
C ARG A 568 -0.96 32.88 -3.60
N GLU A 569 -0.10 32.52 -2.64
CA GLU A 569 0.84 33.45 -2.04
C GLU A 569 1.89 33.92 -3.05
N VAL A 570 2.45 33.01 -3.85
CA VAL A 570 3.41 33.33 -4.92
C VAL A 570 2.78 34.24 -5.98
N ARG A 571 1.56 33.93 -6.41
CA ARG A 571 0.85 34.78 -7.39
C ARG A 571 0.54 36.18 -6.85
N ALA A 572 0.23 36.30 -5.54
CA ALA A 572 0.04 37.60 -4.92
C ALA A 572 1.34 38.40 -4.90
N VAL A 573 2.46 37.76 -4.56
CA VAL A 573 3.80 38.40 -4.59
C VAL A 573 4.20 38.81 -6.03
N GLU A 574 3.92 37.97 -7.03
CA GLU A 574 4.16 38.32 -8.45
C GLU A 574 3.33 39.52 -8.88
N ALA A 575 2.09 39.65 -8.43
CA ALA A 575 1.25 40.81 -8.71
C ALA A 575 1.80 42.09 -8.03
N GLU A 576 2.22 42.00 -6.76
CA GLU A 576 2.85 43.09 -6.02
C GLU A 576 4.16 43.54 -6.71
N ILE A 577 5.01 42.63 -7.19
CA ILE A 577 6.24 42.93 -7.92
C ILE A 577 5.93 43.65 -9.24
N ARG A 578 4.90 43.23 -9.98
CA ARG A 578 4.48 43.91 -11.23
C ARG A 578 3.99 45.34 -10.98
N GLU A 579 3.14 45.51 -9.95
CA GLU A 579 2.67 46.83 -9.57
C GLU A 579 3.80 47.78 -9.16
N PHE A 580 4.84 47.24 -8.51
CA PHE A 580 6.05 48.01 -8.15
C PHE A 580 6.92 48.36 -9.35
N LEU A 581 6.98 47.53 -10.38
CA LEU A 581 7.73 47.78 -11.61
C LEU A 581 7.02 48.72 -12.61
N ASP A 582 5.69 48.80 -12.51
CA ASP A 582 4.86 49.66 -13.35
C ASP A 582 4.73 51.10 -12.77
N GLN A 583 5.21 51.35 -11.54
CA GLN A 583 5.33 52.67 -10.90
C GLN A 583 6.73 53.28 -11.15
#